data_727a13950bf019dc136545ec55c2dd58
#
_entry.id   727a13950bf019dc136545ec55c2dd58
#
_cell.length_a   1.000
_cell.length_b   1.000
_cell.length_c   1.000
_cell.angle_alpha   90.00
_cell.angle_beta   90.00
_cell.angle_gamma   90.00
#
_symmetry.space_group_name_H-M   'P 1'
#
loop_
_entity.id
_entity.type
_entity.pdbx_description
1 polymer ?
#
loop_
_entity_poly.entity_id
_entity_poly.type
_entity_poly.pdbx_seq_one_letter_code
_entity_poly.pdbx_strand_id
1 'polypeptide(L)'
;THEVIPIIRKHGAYMTPDVIERTLTDPDYIIQLATTLKEERQKRRVLEAKAEENRPKVLFADSVAASNTSILVGELAKLLRQNGVDIGGTRLFRWMRENGYLIRRSGSDYNMPTQRSMEMGLFTIKETAITHADGTVTVSKTVKVTPKAQIYFVNKFLGEKSCETRGANHGR
;
A
#
# COMPACT_ATOMS: atom_id res chain seq x y z
N THR A 1 14.44 8.49 -36.36
CA THR A 1 14.86 7.33 -35.53
C THR A 1 15.87 6.44 -36.24
N HIS A 2 15.91 6.43 -37.60
CA HIS A 2 16.79 5.52 -38.35
C HIS A 2 18.27 5.90 -38.30
N GLU A 3 18.62 7.19 -38.11
CA GLU A 3 20.01 7.66 -38.06
C GLU A 3 20.62 7.69 -36.66
N VAL A 4 19.78 7.93 -35.63
CA VAL A 4 20.24 8.13 -34.23
C VAL A 4 20.78 6.86 -33.60
N ILE A 5 20.14 5.72 -33.82
CA ILE A 5 20.54 4.43 -33.24
C ILE A 5 21.91 3.93 -33.75
N PRO A 6 22.19 3.97 -35.07
CA PRO A 6 23.51 3.60 -35.58
C PRO A 6 24.64 4.48 -35.06
N ILE A 7 24.41 5.81 -34.91
CA ILE A 7 25.39 6.74 -34.40
C ILE A 7 25.69 6.48 -32.91
N ILE A 8 24.68 6.22 -32.10
CA ILE A 8 24.86 5.84 -30.69
C ILE A 8 25.68 4.55 -30.55
N ARG A 9 25.42 3.55 -31.40
CA ARG A 9 26.19 2.29 -31.40
C ARG A 9 27.65 2.47 -31.78
N LYS A 10 27.95 3.41 -32.68
CA LYS A 10 29.32 3.69 -33.18
C LYS A 10 30.13 4.57 -32.27
N HIS A 11 29.53 5.58 -31.65
CA HIS A 11 30.21 6.67 -30.93
C HIS A 11 29.78 6.77 -29.44
N GLY A 12 28.87 5.93 -28.99
CA GLY A 12 28.40 5.89 -27.59
C GLY A 12 27.45 7.04 -27.21
N ALA A 13 27.31 8.06 -28.06
CA ALA A 13 26.39 9.19 -27.83
C ALA A 13 25.92 9.78 -29.17
N TYR A 14 24.78 10.45 -29.15
CA TYR A 14 24.25 11.28 -30.22
C TYR A 14 24.05 12.69 -29.69
N MET A 15 24.63 13.66 -30.37
CA MET A 15 24.43 15.09 -30.12
C MET A 15 23.96 15.76 -31.40
N THR A 16 23.02 16.69 -31.30
CA THR A 16 22.63 17.53 -32.43
C THR A 16 23.77 18.50 -32.78
N PRO A 17 23.86 18.97 -34.02
CA PRO A 17 24.90 19.94 -34.43
C PRO A 17 24.97 21.18 -33.51
N ASP A 18 23.79 21.71 -33.11
CA ASP A 18 23.69 22.87 -32.22
C ASP A 18 24.29 22.60 -30.82
N VAL A 19 24.07 21.35 -30.30
CA VAL A 19 24.63 20.94 -29.02
C VAL A 19 26.14 20.78 -29.10
N ILE A 20 26.65 20.25 -30.22
CA ILE A 20 28.08 20.12 -30.46
C ILE A 20 28.74 21.51 -30.51
N GLU A 21 28.17 22.46 -31.25
CA GLU A 21 28.67 23.81 -31.38
C GLU A 21 28.71 24.53 -30.02
N ARG A 22 27.61 24.48 -29.25
CA ARG A 22 27.57 25.04 -27.88
C ARG A 22 28.58 24.36 -26.95
N THR A 23 28.77 23.07 -27.07
CA THR A 23 29.71 22.30 -26.25
C THR A 23 31.18 22.75 -26.54
N LEU A 24 31.47 23.13 -27.76
CA LEU A 24 32.79 23.59 -28.16
C LEU A 24 33.07 25.08 -27.82
N THR A 25 32.00 25.89 -27.81
CA THR A 25 32.12 27.35 -27.61
C THR A 25 31.90 27.77 -26.16
N ASP A 26 31.18 27.00 -25.37
CA ASP A 26 30.82 27.30 -23.98
C ASP A 26 31.16 26.14 -23.04
N PRO A 27 32.31 26.20 -22.33
CA PRO A 27 32.67 25.18 -21.33
C PRO A 27 31.66 25.02 -20.18
N ASP A 28 30.97 26.10 -19.79
CA ASP A 28 29.98 26.07 -18.71
C ASP A 28 28.75 25.27 -19.12
N TYR A 29 28.43 25.22 -20.40
CA TYR A 29 27.35 24.39 -20.93
C TYR A 29 27.59 22.88 -20.69
N ILE A 30 28.82 22.40 -20.84
CA ILE A 30 29.21 21.03 -20.56
C ILE A 30 29.01 20.72 -19.07
N ILE A 31 29.42 21.64 -18.20
CA ILE A 31 29.29 21.49 -16.75
C ILE A 31 27.83 21.42 -16.36
N GLN A 32 26.99 22.29 -16.91
CA GLN A 32 25.54 22.26 -16.69
C GLN A 32 24.92 20.96 -17.17
N LEU A 33 25.26 20.50 -18.37
CA LEU A 33 24.73 19.24 -18.92
C LEU A 33 25.13 18.04 -18.05
N ALA A 34 26.39 17.97 -17.63
CA ALA A 34 26.91 16.92 -16.76
C ALA A 34 26.23 16.93 -15.37
N THR A 35 26.01 18.12 -14.82
CA THR A 35 25.32 18.32 -13.54
C THR A 35 23.87 17.87 -13.62
N THR A 36 23.14 18.30 -14.64
CA THR A 36 21.76 17.89 -14.89
C THR A 36 21.65 16.36 -15.05
N LEU A 37 22.55 15.78 -15.83
CA LEU A 37 22.59 14.32 -16.01
C LEU A 37 22.87 13.57 -14.70
N LYS A 38 23.75 14.09 -13.86
CA LYS A 38 24.05 13.54 -12.54
C LYS A 38 22.82 13.60 -11.63
N GLU A 39 22.12 14.74 -11.61
CA GLU A 39 20.88 14.92 -10.81
C GLU A 39 19.78 13.99 -11.29
N GLU A 40 19.55 13.90 -12.60
CA GLU A 40 18.54 13.01 -13.17
C GLU A 40 18.83 11.52 -12.87
N ARG A 41 20.09 11.10 -12.96
CA ARG A 41 20.52 9.76 -12.57
C ARG A 41 20.30 9.50 -11.08
N GLN A 42 20.57 10.48 -10.23
CA GLN A 42 20.35 10.37 -8.79
C GLN A 42 18.84 10.27 -8.47
N LYS A 43 18.02 11.14 -9.08
CA LYS A 43 16.55 11.08 -8.95
C LYS A 43 16.00 9.72 -9.38
N ARG A 44 16.47 9.23 -10.55
CA ARG A 44 16.05 7.92 -11.06
C ARG A 44 16.41 6.80 -10.09
N ARG A 45 17.63 6.74 -9.56
CA ARG A 45 18.04 5.74 -8.58
C ARG A 45 17.16 5.77 -7.32
N VAL A 46 16.85 6.96 -6.81
CA VAL A 46 15.96 7.10 -5.64
C VAL A 46 14.55 6.60 -5.94
N LEU A 47 14.02 6.92 -7.13
CA LEU A 47 12.69 6.45 -7.55
C LEU A 47 12.65 4.94 -7.78
N GLU A 48 13.67 4.37 -8.41
CA GLU A 48 13.81 2.92 -8.63
C GLU A 48 13.90 2.17 -7.29
N ALA A 49 14.70 2.67 -6.34
CA ALA A 49 14.80 2.09 -5.01
C ALA A 49 13.44 2.13 -4.26
N LYS A 50 12.71 3.25 -4.34
CA LYS A 50 11.36 3.34 -3.76
C LYS A 50 10.35 2.44 -4.46
N ALA A 51 10.44 2.29 -5.78
CA ALA A 51 9.58 1.40 -6.55
C ALA A 51 9.80 -0.06 -6.15
N GLU A 52 11.07 -0.48 -5.99
CA GLU A 52 11.39 -1.84 -5.55
C GLU A 52 10.95 -2.10 -4.10
N GLU A 53 11.14 -1.14 -3.19
CA GLU A 53 10.64 -1.22 -1.81
C GLU A 53 9.11 -1.36 -1.75
N ASN A 54 8.40 -0.67 -2.63
CA ASN A 54 6.94 -0.70 -2.65
C ASN A 54 6.35 -1.86 -3.48
N ARG A 55 7.15 -2.51 -4.33
CA ARG A 55 6.72 -3.60 -5.20
C ARG A 55 5.92 -4.70 -4.50
N PRO A 56 6.35 -5.25 -3.32
CA PRO A 56 5.58 -6.26 -2.63
C PRO A 56 4.22 -5.74 -2.14
N LYS A 57 4.12 -4.46 -1.77
CA LYS A 57 2.86 -3.82 -1.35
C LYS A 57 1.87 -3.71 -2.52
N VAL A 58 2.38 -3.35 -3.70
CA VAL A 58 1.57 -3.24 -4.93
C VAL A 58 1.07 -4.62 -5.35
N LEU A 59 1.95 -5.63 -5.44
CA LEU A 59 1.58 -7.00 -5.78
C LEU A 59 0.52 -7.57 -4.82
N PHE A 60 0.65 -7.27 -3.52
CA PHE A 60 -0.36 -7.64 -2.53
C PHE A 60 -1.70 -6.94 -2.81
N ALA A 61 -1.69 -5.62 -3.03
CA ALA A 61 -2.90 -4.85 -3.32
C ALA A 61 -3.62 -5.38 -4.57
N ASP A 62 -2.87 -5.67 -5.63
CA ASP A 62 -3.40 -6.22 -6.89
C ASP A 62 -4.01 -7.61 -6.70
N SER A 63 -3.34 -8.49 -5.94
CA SER A 63 -3.84 -9.84 -5.67
C SER A 63 -5.13 -9.84 -4.86
N VAL A 64 -5.24 -8.94 -3.88
CA VAL A 64 -6.46 -8.77 -3.07
C VAL A 64 -7.58 -8.15 -3.89
N ALA A 65 -7.28 -7.14 -4.71
CA ALA A 65 -8.27 -6.51 -5.59
C ALA A 65 -8.84 -7.50 -6.60
N ALA A 66 -8.01 -8.40 -7.14
CA ALA A 66 -8.45 -9.43 -8.08
C ALA A 66 -9.33 -10.52 -7.43
N SER A 67 -9.16 -10.81 -6.15
CA SER A 67 -9.89 -11.89 -5.46
C SER A 67 -11.37 -11.59 -5.20
N ASN A 68 -11.78 -10.32 -5.17
CA ASN A 68 -13.14 -9.83 -4.86
C ASN A 68 -13.80 -10.49 -3.62
N THR A 69 -13.02 -11.15 -2.77
CA THR A 69 -13.51 -11.96 -1.66
C THR A 69 -13.42 -11.23 -0.34
N SER A 70 -14.56 -11.10 0.34
CA SER A 70 -14.59 -10.58 1.72
C SER A 70 -14.15 -11.66 2.70
N ILE A 71 -13.20 -11.35 3.58
CA ILE A 71 -12.61 -12.25 4.57
C ILE A 71 -13.10 -11.94 5.99
N LEU A 72 -12.89 -12.86 6.92
CA LEU A 72 -13.15 -12.62 8.34
C LEU A 72 -12.09 -11.70 8.95
N VAL A 73 -12.45 -10.97 10.02
CA VAL A 73 -11.49 -10.12 10.75
C VAL A 73 -10.29 -10.94 11.30
N GLY A 74 -10.56 -12.20 11.71
CA GLY A 74 -9.48 -13.11 12.13
C GLY A 74 -8.53 -13.50 10.99
N GLU A 75 -9.03 -13.63 9.77
CA GLU A 75 -8.23 -13.89 8.57
C GLU A 75 -7.39 -12.65 8.21
N LEU A 76 -7.97 -11.45 8.31
CA LEU A 76 -7.22 -10.20 8.16
C LEU A 76 -6.08 -10.11 9.17
N ALA A 77 -6.27 -10.55 10.42
CA ALA A 77 -5.19 -10.55 11.42
C ALA A 77 -4.04 -11.49 11.01
N LYS A 78 -4.35 -12.68 10.46
CA LYS A 78 -3.32 -13.60 9.93
C LYS A 78 -2.57 -12.97 8.76
N LEU A 79 -3.28 -12.30 7.88
CA LEU A 79 -2.73 -11.61 6.72
C LEU A 79 -1.82 -10.43 7.12
N LEU A 80 -2.21 -9.64 8.11
CA LEU A 80 -1.38 -8.59 8.71
C LEU A 80 -0.10 -9.18 9.31
N ARG A 81 -0.19 -10.32 10.01
CA ARG A 81 0.94 -11.01 10.60
C ARG A 81 1.93 -11.52 9.54
N GLN A 82 1.45 -12.05 8.42
CA GLN A 82 2.29 -12.44 7.28
C GLN A 82 3.06 -11.25 6.69
N ASN A 83 2.48 -10.04 6.75
CA ASN A 83 3.11 -8.78 6.35
C ASN A 83 3.94 -8.11 7.47
N GLY A 84 4.29 -8.87 8.52
CA GLY A 84 5.20 -8.41 9.58
C GLY A 84 4.53 -7.54 10.66
N VAL A 85 3.20 -7.43 10.70
CA VAL A 85 2.47 -6.74 11.78
C VAL A 85 2.11 -7.75 12.88
N ASP A 86 2.74 -7.63 14.05
CA ASP A 86 2.44 -8.54 15.17
C ASP A 86 1.10 -8.23 15.84
N ILE A 87 0.02 -8.60 15.18
CA ILE A 87 -1.35 -8.44 15.69
C ILE A 87 -2.13 -9.75 15.54
N GLY A 88 -2.78 -10.18 16.62
CA GLY A 88 -3.70 -11.32 16.61
C GLY A 88 -5.16 -10.86 16.47
N GLY A 89 -6.06 -11.79 16.15
CA GLY A 89 -7.48 -11.47 15.92
C GLY A 89 -8.14 -10.70 17.07
N THR A 90 -7.92 -11.10 18.31
CA THR A 90 -8.50 -10.43 19.49
C THR A 90 -7.96 -9.01 19.65
N ARG A 91 -6.65 -8.80 19.44
CA ARG A 91 -6.02 -7.48 19.48
C ARG A 91 -6.51 -6.59 18.34
N LEU A 92 -6.69 -7.17 17.14
CA LEU A 92 -7.24 -6.46 15.98
C LEU A 92 -8.68 -5.99 16.22
N PHE A 93 -9.55 -6.86 16.77
CA PHE A 93 -10.91 -6.46 17.15
C PHE A 93 -10.92 -5.32 18.17
N ARG A 94 -10.06 -5.38 19.19
CA ARG A 94 -9.92 -4.31 20.18
C ARG A 94 -9.51 -3.01 19.52
N TRP A 95 -8.47 -3.04 18.71
CA TRP A 95 -7.96 -1.88 17.98
C TRP A 95 -9.03 -1.27 17.07
N MET A 96 -9.77 -2.09 16.33
CA MET A 96 -10.87 -1.62 15.48
C MET A 96 -11.98 -0.94 16.28
N ARG A 97 -12.31 -1.41 17.48
CA ARG A 97 -13.28 -0.74 18.37
C ARG A 97 -12.75 0.58 18.91
N GLU A 98 -11.51 0.62 19.34
CA GLU A 98 -10.85 1.82 19.88
C GLU A 98 -10.71 2.92 18.83
N ASN A 99 -10.48 2.54 17.58
CA ASN A 99 -10.36 3.45 16.43
C ASN A 99 -11.70 3.75 15.72
N GLY A 100 -12.82 3.30 16.29
CA GLY A 100 -14.17 3.65 15.79
C GLY A 100 -14.58 2.94 14.50
N TYR A 101 -13.91 1.85 14.12
CA TYR A 101 -14.32 1.03 12.98
C TYR A 101 -15.44 0.05 13.35
N LEU A 102 -15.42 -0.47 14.56
CA LEU A 102 -16.41 -1.38 15.08
C LEU A 102 -17.07 -0.80 16.35
N ILE A 103 -18.31 -1.19 16.59
CA ILE A 103 -19.09 -0.77 17.76
C ILE A 103 -18.49 -1.37 19.04
N ARG A 104 -18.17 -0.50 20.00
CA ARG A 104 -17.57 -0.86 21.29
C ARG A 104 -18.60 -1.22 22.34
N ARG A 105 -19.81 -0.65 22.22
CA ARG A 105 -20.90 -0.87 23.20
C ARG A 105 -21.29 -2.32 23.25
N SER A 106 -21.37 -2.89 24.44
CA SER A 106 -21.91 -4.24 24.66
C SER A 106 -23.40 -4.28 24.29
N GLY A 107 -23.84 -5.35 23.64
CA GLY A 107 -25.20 -5.55 23.16
C GLY A 107 -25.24 -6.34 21.86
N SER A 108 -26.40 -6.37 21.21
CA SER A 108 -26.62 -7.08 19.92
C SER A 108 -25.71 -6.59 18.80
N ASP A 109 -25.27 -5.34 18.88
CA ASP A 109 -24.44 -4.68 17.87
C ASP A 109 -22.94 -4.71 18.20
N TYR A 110 -22.54 -5.43 19.24
CA TYR A 110 -21.13 -5.52 19.61
C TYR A 110 -20.29 -6.13 18.48
N ASN A 111 -19.16 -5.48 18.15
CA ASN A 111 -18.31 -5.80 17.01
C ASN A 111 -18.96 -5.60 15.63
N MET A 112 -20.17 -5.03 15.53
CA MET A 112 -20.72 -4.63 14.24
C MET A 112 -20.00 -3.38 13.72
N PRO A 113 -19.92 -3.17 12.39
CA PRO A 113 -19.33 -1.98 11.82
C PRO A 113 -20.07 -0.72 12.23
N THR A 114 -19.35 0.37 12.47
CA THR A 114 -19.96 1.68 12.64
C THR A 114 -20.49 2.20 11.30
N GLN A 115 -21.45 3.14 11.33
CA GLN A 115 -22.01 3.75 10.14
C GLN A 115 -20.89 4.31 9.23
N ARG A 116 -19.94 5.03 9.81
CA ARG A 116 -18.77 5.56 9.10
C ARG A 116 -17.98 4.46 8.37
N SER A 117 -17.77 3.32 8.99
CA SER A 117 -17.02 2.20 8.39
C SER A 117 -17.78 1.56 7.24
N MET A 118 -19.12 1.54 7.32
CA MET A 118 -19.98 1.07 6.24
C MET A 118 -19.96 2.03 5.05
N GLU A 119 -20.06 3.33 5.29
CA GLU A 119 -19.97 4.38 4.27
C GLU A 119 -18.62 4.36 3.54
N MET A 120 -17.53 4.07 4.26
CA MET A 120 -16.21 3.86 3.67
C MET A 120 -16.12 2.57 2.82
N GLY A 121 -17.11 1.69 2.90
CA GLY A 121 -17.13 0.41 2.19
C GLY A 121 -16.10 -0.59 2.73
N LEU A 122 -15.76 -0.50 4.03
CA LEU A 122 -14.73 -1.35 4.63
C LEU A 122 -15.26 -2.72 5.05
N PHE A 123 -16.53 -2.82 5.36
CA PHE A 123 -17.12 -4.06 5.87
C PHE A 123 -18.39 -4.44 5.12
N THR A 124 -18.67 -5.73 5.15
CA THR A 124 -19.96 -6.31 4.78
C THR A 124 -20.46 -7.19 5.92
N ILE A 125 -21.77 -7.27 6.10
CA ILE A 125 -22.41 -8.10 7.11
C ILE A 125 -23.03 -9.29 6.39
N LYS A 126 -22.61 -10.51 6.77
CA LYS A 126 -23.25 -11.74 6.33
C LYS A 126 -24.24 -12.18 7.40
N GLU A 127 -25.50 -12.30 7.05
CA GLU A 127 -26.54 -12.89 7.89
C GLU A 127 -26.70 -14.37 7.55
N THR A 128 -26.76 -15.19 8.57
CA THR A 128 -26.96 -16.64 8.43
C THR A 128 -28.05 -17.05 9.38
N ALA A 129 -29.12 -17.62 8.86
CA ALA A 129 -30.17 -18.22 9.67
C ALA A 129 -29.68 -19.59 10.21
N ILE A 130 -29.73 -19.76 11.51
CA ILE A 130 -29.40 -21.02 12.19
C ILE A 130 -30.68 -21.58 12.77
N THR A 131 -31.11 -22.76 12.28
CA THR A 131 -32.25 -23.49 12.81
C THR A 131 -31.74 -24.40 13.91
N HIS A 132 -32.26 -24.24 15.12
CA HIS A 132 -31.96 -25.09 16.25
C HIS A 132 -32.81 -26.35 16.25
N ALA A 133 -32.42 -27.36 17.03
CA ALA A 133 -33.13 -28.65 17.12
C ALA A 133 -34.55 -28.52 17.72
N ASP A 134 -34.82 -27.42 18.42
CA ASP A 134 -36.13 -27.07 18.98
C ASP A 134 -37.06 -26.36 17.98
N GLY A 135 -36.61 -26.18 16.71
CA GLY A 135 -37.37 -25.51 15.67
C GLY A 135 -37.24 -23.97 15.69
N THR A 136 -36.51 -23.39 16.65
CA THR A 136 -36.26 -21.95 16.69
C THR A 136 -35.25 -21.54 15.64
N VAL A 137 -35.45 -20.38 15.01
CA VAL A 137 -34.52 -19.82 14.02
C VAL A 137 -33.87 -18.56 14.60
N THR A 138 -32.55 -18.58 14.72
CA THR A 138 -31.78 -17.40 15.10
C THR A 138 -30.97 -16.89 13.92
N VAL A 139 -30.90 -15.55 13.75
CA VAL A 139 -30.08 -14.91 12.73
C VAL A 139 -28.72 -14.52 13.33
N SER A 140 -27.68 -15.19 12.87
CA SER A 140 -26.30 -14.84 13.22
C SER A 140 -25.74 -13.84 12.22
N LYS A 141 -25.20 -12.75 12.73
CA LYS A 141 -24.55 -11.70 11.92
C LYS A 141 -23.04 -11.82 12.02
N THR A 142 -22.38 -11.96 10.88
CA THR A 142 -20.93 -12.07 10.81
C THR A 142 -20.37 -10.89 10.01
N VAL A 143 -19.44 -10.16 10.61
CA VAL A 143 -18.73 -9.05 9.96
C VAL A 143 -17.61 -9.60 9.08
N LYS A 144 -17.60 -9.19 7.83
CA LYS A 144 -16.54 -9.50 6.87
C LYS A 144 -15.85 -8.23 6.40
N VAL A 145 -14.56 -8.34 6.16
CA VAL A 145 -13.67 -7.28 5.68
C VAL A 145 -13.63 -7.33 4.15
N THR A 146 -13.98 -6.23 3.49
CA THR A 146 -13.96 -6.15 2.03
C THR A 146 -12.53 -6.15 1.47
N PRO A 147 -12.32 -6.45 0.17
CA PRO A 147 -11.01 -6.31 -0.47
C PRO A 147 -10.41 -4.91 -0.29
N LYS A 148 -11.24 -3.88 -0.43
CA LYS A 148 -10.84 -2.48 -0.17
C LYS A 148 -10.30 -2.29 1.24
N ALA A 149 -10.96 -2.86 2.24
CA ALA A 149 -10.54 -2.76 3.63
C ALA A 149 -9.27 -3.56 3.93
N GLN A 150 -9.06 -4.70 3.27
CA GLN A 150 -7.82 -5.47 3.41
C GLN A 150 -6.62 -4.62 3.02
N ILE A 151 -6.68 -3.96 1.86
CA ILE A 151 -5.64 -3.03 1.39
C ILE A 151 -5.51 -1.83 2.33
N TYR A 152 -6.62 -1.24 2.74
CA TYR A 152 -6.66 -0.09 3.64
C TYR A 152 -5.96 -0.38 4.97
N PHE A 153 -6.30 -1.48 5.64
CA PHE A 153 -5.72 -1.84 6.94
C PHE A 153 -4.26 -2.26 6.82
N VAL A 154 -3.88 -3.02 5.79
CA VAL A 154 -2.47 -3.35 5.55
C VAL A 154 -1.63 -2.09 5.38
N ASN A 155 -2.07 -1.15 4.56
CA ASN A 155 -1.36 0.11 4.36
C ASN A 155 -1.29 0.95 5.64
N LYS A 156 -2.38 1.00 6.41
CA LYS A 156 -2.44 1.74 7.68
C LYS A 156 -1.42 1.19 8.68
N PHE A 157 -1.42 -0.11 8.94
CA PHE A 157 -0.49 -0.73 9.89
C PHE A 157 0.97 -0.71 9.43
N LEU A 158 1.24 -0.82 8.12
CA LEU A 158 2.59 -0.70 7.58
C LEU A 158 3.07 0.76 7.57
N GLY A 159 2.17 1.72 7.36
CA GLY A 159 2.48 3.16 7.42
C GLY A 159 2.81 3.61 8.84
N GLU A 160 2.09 3.15 9.84
CA GLU A 160 2.36 3.45 11.26
C GLU A 160 3.73 2.92 11.71
N LYS A 161 4.14 1.71 11.28
CA LYS A 161 5.49 1.19 11.55
C LYS A 161 6.60 2.05 10.96
N SER A 162 6.39 2.65 9.80
CA SER A 162 7.39 3.52 9.16
C SER A 162 7.60 4.84 9.93
N CYS A 163 6.63 5.28 10.72
CA CYS A 163 6.77 6.46 11.59
C CYS A 163 7.51 6.15 12.89
N GLU A 164 7.28 4.99 13.50
CA GLU A 164 7.95 4.62 14.77
C GLU A 164 9.46 4.41 14.60
N THR A 165 9.88 3.83 13.48
CA THR A 165 11.32 3.63 13.21
C THR A 165 12.09 4.93 12.89
N ARG A 166 11.41 6.00 12.46
CA ARG A 166 12.05 7.30 12.25
C ARG A 166 12.20 8.14 13.52
N GLY A 167 11.39 7.88 14.55
CA GLY A 167 11.45 8.57 15.84
C GLY A 167 12.57 8.08 16.77
N ALA A 168 13.09 6.87 16.59
CA ALA A 168 14.08 6.27 17.46
C ALA A 168 15.53 6.66 17.16
N ASN A 169 15.81 7.42 16.10
CA ASN A 169 17.19 7.74 15.67
C ASN A 169 17.63 9.19 15.93
N HIS A 170 16.93 9.93 16.84
CA HIS A 170 17.33 11.27 17.26
C HIS A 170 17.56 11.34 18.78
N GLY A 171 18.37 10.47 19.30
CA GLY A 171 18.75 10.48 20.72
C GLY A 171 20.02 9.71 21.01
N ARG A 172 21.14 10.21 20.51
CA ARG A 172 22.48 10.01 21.10
C ARG A 172 23.43 11.09 20.60
#